data_0f82d6bbd9df3ed86262cf7e6840ee3b
#
_entry.id   0f82d6bbd9df3ed86262cf7e6840ee3b
#
_cell.length_a   1.000
_cell.length_b   1.000
_cell.length_c   1.000
_cell.angle_alpha   90.00
_cell.angle_beta   90.00
_cell.angle_gamma   90.00
#
_symmetry.space_group_name_H-M   'P 1'
#
loop_
_entity.id
_entity.type
_entity.pdbx_description
1 polymer ?
#
loop_
_entity_poly.entity_id
_entity_poly.type
_entity_poly.pdbx_seq_one_letter_code
_entity_poly.pdbx_strand_id
1 'polypeptide(L)'
;SLLFRGFSKSLKGKLEADGKDFAAALTAGVEAAYKAVMKPAEGTILTVSRLTADAARDLAEENNEIEYVLQHCLDTAHAALDNTVNQNPVLKKAGVVDAGGMGFCLILRGMLESLRGNDIVCEDTGATNKEADFGIFDSEDITFAFDTVFIVRKREDITSLDPLREYLGSIGDSLVIGEDDEAFKVHVHTNIPGDALNESQKYGTLELAKIENMRTQHDDILAGKKAQTT
;
A
#
# COMPACT_ATOMS: atom_id res chain seq x y z
N SER A 1 1.24 5.29 5.27
CA SER A 1 1.73 4.38 4.24
C SER A 1 3.20 4.07 4.43
N LEU A 2 3.58 2.79 4.36
CA LEU A 2 4.97 2.32 4.58
C LEU A 2 5.93 2.85 3.51
N LEU A 3 5.47 2.96 2.26
CA LEU A 3 6.22 3.58 1.16
C LEU A 3 6.69 4.99 1.55
N PHE A 4 5.77 5.86 1.93
CA PHE A 4 6.10 7.25 2.27
C PHE A 4 6.81 7.40 3.61
N ARG A 5 6.70 6.43 4.50
CA ARG A 5 7.49 6.39 5.73
C ARG A 5 8.97 6.11 5.45
N GLY A 6 9.27 5.12 4.61
CA GLY A 6 10.64 4.85 4.17
C GLY A 6 11.21 6.04 3.38
N PHE A 7 10.43 6.60 2.47
CA PHE A 7 10.75 7.80 1.71
C PHE A 7 11.12 8.98 2.63
N SER A 8 10.24 9.32 3.57
CA SER A 8 10.48 10.43 4.54
C SER A 8 11.72 10.19 5.42
N LYS A 9 11.92 8.93 5.86
CA LYS A 9 13.10 8.59 6.69
C LYS A 9 14.40 8.78 5.94
N SER A 10 14.45 8.48 4.65
CA SER A 10 15.62 8.69 3.78
C SER A 10 15.97 10.17 3.60
N LEU A 11 14.98 11.05 3.57
CA LEU A 11 15.17 12.50 3.42
C LEU A 11 15.33 13.24 4.74
N LYS A 12 15.34 12.53 5.88
CA LYS A 12 15.41 13.17 7.20
C LYS A 12 16.68 14.02 7.34
N GLY A 13 16.50 15.29 7.68
CA GLY A 13 17.60 16.25 7.89
C GLY A 13 18.12 16.91 6.62
N LYS A 14 17.58 16.60 5.44
CA LYS A 14 17.88 17.31 4.20
C LYS A 14 16.99 18.54 4.08
N LEU A 15 17.58 19.69 3.72
CA LEU A 15 16.86 20.94 3.43
C LEU A 15 16.47 21.03 1.96
N GLU A 16 17.26 20.42 1.10
CA GLU A 16 17.08 20.34 -0.34
C GLU A 16 17.30 18.89 -0.79
N ALA A 17 16.66 18.48 -1.87
CA ALA A 17 16.82 17.16 -2.46
C ALA A 17 16.95 17.27 -3.98
N ASP A 18 17.89 16.54 -4.55
CA ASP A 18 18.07 16.39 -5.99
C ASP A 18 17.46 15.06 -6.52
N GLY A 19 17.66 14.78 -7.80
CA GLY A 19 17.14 13.56 -8.42
C GLY A 19 17.67 12.27 -7.78
N LYS A 20 18.94 12.22 -7.38
CA LYS A 20 19.55 11.07 -6.69
C LYS A 20 18.96 10.87 -5.29
N ASP A 21 18.73 11.96 -4.59
CA ASP A 21 18.08 11.93 -3.27
C ASP A 21 16.66 11.42 -3.37
N PHE A 22 15.92 11.86 -4.39
CA PHE A 22 14.57 11.39 -4.67
C PHE A 22 14.55 9.89 -5.01
N ALA A 23 15.45 9.43 -5.88
CA ALA A 23 15.59 8.02 -6.25
C ALA A 23 15.94 7.14 -5.03
N ALA A 24 16.87 7.59 -4.19
CA ALA A 24 17.22 6.89 -2.95
C ALA A 24 16.04 6.83 -1.98
N ALA A 25 15.26 7.92 -1.88
CA ALA A 25 14.08 7.96 -1.03
C ALA A 25 12.96 7.02 -1.51
N LEU A 26 12.70 6.95 -2.84
CA LEU A 26 11.77 5.98 -3.42
C LEU A 26 12.22 4.55 -3.15
N THR A 27 13.51 4.24 -3.35
CA THR A 27 14.08 2.92 -3.10
C THR A 27 13.88 2.51 -1.64
N ALA A 28 14.22 3.38 -0.68
CA ALA A 28 14.02 3.14 0.75
C ALA A 28 12.54 2.91 1.11
N GLY A 29 11.64 3.63 0.45
CA GLY A 29 10.20 3.45 0.60
C GLY A 29 9.73 2.08 0.13
N VAL A 30 10.20 1.64 -1.04
CA VAL A 30 9.89 0.32 -1.62
C VAL A 30 10.42 -0.80 -0.73
N GLU A 31 11.67 -0.73 -0.29
CA GLU A 31 12.27 -1.71 0.62
C GLU A 31 11.48 -1.84 1.92
N ALA A 32 11.08 -0.70 2.52
CA ALA A 32 10.25 -0.71 3.73
C ALA A 32 8.88 -1.37 3.50
N ALA A 33 8.26 -1.14 2.34
CA ALA A 33 6.98 -1.73 2.00
C ALA A 33 7.09 -3.25 1.75
N TYR A 34 8.09 -3.69 0.97
CA TYR A 34 8.31 -5.13 0.71
C TYR A 34 8.65 -5.89 1.98
N LYS A 35 9.47 -5.31 2.88
CA LYS A 35 9.80 -5.93 4.18
C LYS A 35 8.57 -6.17 5.07
N ALA A 36 7.56 -5.31 4.95
CA ALA A 36 6.37 -5.38 5.78
C ALA A 36 5.33 -6.41 5.29
N VAL A 37 5.36 -6.76 4.00
CA VAL A 37 4.39 -7.67 3.36
C VAL A 37 4.96 -9.07 3.30
N MET A 38 4.32 -10.04 3.92
CA MET A 38 4.82 -11.43 3.95
C MET A 38 4.84 -12.11 2.57
N LYS A 39 3.84 -11.83 1.74
CA LYS A 39 3.71 -12.40 0.40
C LYS A 39 3.40 -11.27 -0.58
N PRO A 40 4.42 -10.54 -1.07
CA PRO A 40 4.22 -9.48 -2.04
C PRO A 40 3.55 -10.03 -3.30
N ALA A 41 2.43 -9.40 -3.71
CA ALA A 41 1.74 -9.76 -4.93
C ALA A 41 2.15 -8.80 -6.06
N GLU A 42 2.49 -9.36 -7.23
CA GLU A 42 2.74 -8.57 -8.44
C GLU A 42 1.41 -8.01 -9.00
N GLY A 43 1.53 -6.93 -9.77
CA GLY A 43 0.36 -6.20 -10.29
C GLY A 43 -0.36 -5.38 -9.23
N THR A 44 0.35 -4.91 -8.22
CA THR A 44 -0.15 -4.03 -7.16
C THR A 44 0.69 -2.76 -7.05
N ILE A 45 0.33 -1.85 -6.14
CA ILE A 45 1.14 -0.67 -5.79
C ILE A 45 2.62 -1.02 -5.52
N LEU A 46 2.91 -2.22 -5.02
CA LEU A 46 4.28 -2.67 -4.77
C LEU A 46 5.06 -2.79 -6.09
N THR A 47 4.45 -3.39 -7.11
CA THR A 47 5.04 -3.49 -8.45
C THR A 47 5.24 -2.12 -9.07
N VAL A 48 4.21 -1.28 -9.04
CA VAL A 48 4.25 0.08 -9.60
C VAL A 48 5.36 0.89 -8.94
N SER A 49 5.40 0.92 -7.61
CA SER A 49 6.42 1.68 -6.88
C SER A 49 7.83 1.13 -7.08
N ARG A 50 8.02 -0.19 -7.15
CA ARG A 50 9.31 -0.81 -7.41
C ARG A 50 9.86 -0.44 -8.78
N LEU A 51 9.07 -0.61 -9.83
CA LEU A 51 9.48 -0.26 -11.20
C LEU A 51 9.78 1.24 -11.33
N THR A 52 9.02 2.09 -10.64
CA THR A 52 9.28 3.53 -10.58
C THR A 52 10.61 3.84 -9.87
N ALA A 53 10.91 3.17 -8.74
CA ALA A 53 12.15 3.38 -8.01
C ALA A 53 13.38 2.87 -8.81
N ASP A 54 13.23 1.76 -9.53
CA ASP A 54 14.29 1.24 -10.41
C ASP A 54 14.59 2.24 -11.54
N ALA A 55 13.56 2.76 -12.20
CA ALA A 55 13.72 3.79 -13.22
C ALA A 55 14.32 5.10 -12.67
N ALA A 56 13.90 5.52 -11.47
CA ALA A 56 14.43 6.74 -10.84
C ALA A 56 15.95 6.69 -10.66
N ARG A 57 16.52 5.54 -10.31
CA ARG A 57 17.96 5.38 -10.16
C ARG A 57 18.70 5.60 -11.48
N ASP A 58 18.21 4.97 -12.55
CA ASP A 58 18.82 5.08 -13.86
C ASP A 58 18.69 6.51 -14.42
N LEU A 59 17.52 7.11 -14.30
CA LEU A 59 17.25 8.49 -14.72
C LEU A 59 18.10 9.54 -13.98
N ALA A 60 18.30 9.35 -12.68
CA ALA A 60 19.13 10.26 -11.87
C ALA A 60 20.62 10.18 -12.22
N GLU A 61 21.10 9.09 -12.81
CA GLU A 61 22.45 9.00 -13.36
C GLU A 61 22.58 9.71 -14.71
N GLU A 62 21.50 9.76 -15.50
CA GLU A 62 21.48 10.49 -16.77
C GLU A 62 21.33 11.99 -16.54
N ASN A 63 20.39 12.39 -15.69
CA ASN A 63 20.14 13.79 -15.34
C ASN A 63 19.65 13.89 -13.89
N ASN A 64 20.43 14.56 -13.04
CA ASN A 64 20.14 14.69 -11.60
C ASN A 64 19.14 15.80 -11.25
N GLU A 65 18.52 16.45 -12.24
CA GLU A 65 17.45 17.43 -12.02
C GLU A 65 16.18 16.72 -11.53
N ILE A 66 15.68 17.11 -10.36
CA ILE A 66 14.55 16.43 -9.71
C ILE A 66 13.28 16.44 -10.57
N GLU A 67 13.04 17.54 -11.29
CA GLU A 67 11.88 17.65 -12.19
C GLU A 67 11.97 16.64 -13.34
N TYR A 68 13.16 16.50 -13.94
CA TYR A 68 13.42 15.52 -14.99
C TYR A 68 13.15 14.09 -14.50
N VAL A 69 13.75 13.74 -13.37
CA VAL A 69 13.59 12.39 -12.78
C VAL A 69 12.12 12.12 -12.45
N LEU A 70 11.44 13.06 -11.80
CA LEU A 70 10.04 12.89 -11.38
C LEU A 70 9.08 12.78 -12.56
N GLN A 71 9.28 13.55 -13.65
CA GLN A 71 8.48 13.45 -14.86
C GLN A 71 8.56 12.05 -15.48
N HIS A 72 9.76 11.54 -15.71
CA HIS A 72 9.95 10.23 -16.34
C HIS A 72 9.58 9.07 -15.40
N CYS A 73 9.72 9.25 -14.08
CA CYS A 73 9.18 8.34 -13.10
C CYS A 73 7.65 8.23 -13.17
N LEU A 74 6.96 9.35 -13.40
CA LEU A 74 5.51 9.38 -13.56
C LEU A 74 5.08 8.59 -14.81
N ASP A 75 5.82 8.75 -15.93
CA ASP A 75 5.55 8.01 -17.17
C ASP A 75 5.73 6.50 -16.94
N THR A 76 6.80 6.10 -16.27
CA THR A 76 7.06 4.70 -15.89
C THR A 76 5.98 4.15 -14.96
N ALA A 77 5.57 4.93 -13.97
CA ALA A 77 4.53 4.55 -13.02
C ALA A 77 3.19 4.29 -13.72
N HIS A 78 2.81 5.12 -14.69
CA HIS A 78 1.60 4.94 -15.49
C HIS A 78 1.67 3.68 -16.34
N ALA A 79 2.79 3.43 -17.03
CA ALA A 79 2.98 2.20 -17.82
C ALA A 79 2.91 0.94 -16.94
N ALA A 80 3.51 0.99 -15.74
CA ALA A 80 3.43 -0.10 -14.76
C ALA A 80 2.00 -0.30 -14.23
N LEU A 81 1.28 0.80 -13.98
CA LEU A 81 -0.12 0.77 -13.54
C LEU A 81 -1.02 0.10 -14.58
N ASP A 82 -0.92 0.49 -15.83
CA ASP A 82 -1.70 -0.09 -16.93
C ASP A 82 -1.46 -1.61 -17.05
N ASN A 83 -0.23 -2.06 -16.75
CA ASN A 83 0.12 -3.47 -16.83
C ASN A 83 -0.33 -4.29 -15.59
N THR A 84 -0.81 -3.66 -14.52
CA THR A 84 -1.29 -4.39 -13.32
C THR A 84 -2.42 -5.37 -13.65
N VAL A 85 -3.29 -5.01 -14.60
CA VAL A 85 -4.38 -5.88 -15.10
C VAL A 85 -3.87 -7.21 -15.65
N ASN A 86 -2.68 -7.21 -16.26
CA ASN A 86 -2.09 -8.42 -16.84
C ASN A 86 -1.36 -9.28 -15.80
N GLN A 87 -0.91 -8.69 -14.70
CA GLN A 87 -0.10 -9.34 -13.67
C GLN A 87 -0.92 -9.91 -12.54
N ASN A 88 -2.05 -9.27 -12.21
CA ASN A 88 -2.92 -9.68 -11.10
C ASN A 88 -4.21 -10.31 -11.65
N PRO A 89 -4.44 -11.62 -11.41
CA PRO A 89 -5.63 -12.32 -11.90
C PRO A 89 -6.96 -11.72 -11.41
N VAL A 90 -6.98 -11.16 -10.20
CA VAL A 90 -8.16 -10.51 -9.61
C VAL A 90 -8.50 -9.25 -10.39
N LEU A 91 -7.49 -8.39 -10.65
CA LEU A 91 -7.66 -7.16 -11.43
C LEU A 91 -8.03 -7.47 -12.88
N LYS A 92 -7.45 -8.52 -13.45
CA LYS A 92 -7.80 -9.00 -14.80
C LYS A 92 -9.26 -9.43 -14.88
N LYS A 93 -9.73 -10.19 -13.90
CA LYS A 93 -11.13 -10.63 -13.81
C LYS A 93 -12.07 -9.44 -13.66
N ALA A 94 -11.71 -8.46 -12.83
CA ALA A 94 -12.50 -7.25 -12.59
C ALA A 94 -12.39 -6.19 -13.72
N GLY A 95 -11.40 -6.30 -14.63
CA GLY A 95 -11.19 -5.36 -15.73
C GLY A 95 -10.74 -3.96 -15.29
N VAL A 96 -10.07 -3.87 -14.13
CA VAL A 96 -9.61 -2.60 -13.52
C VAL A 96 -8.12 -2.64 -13.20
N VAL A 97 -7.49 -1.46 -13.15
CA VAL A 97 -6.11 -1.31 -12.66
C VAL A 97 -6.06 -1.31 -11.14
N ASP A 98 -4.85 -1.47 -10.57
CA ASP A 98 -4.66 -1.40 -9.12
C ASP A 98 -4.95 -0.01 -8.56
N ALA A 99 -5.91 0.10 -7.64
CA ALA A 99 -6.31 1.38 -7.04
C ALA A 99 -5.18 2.01 -6.20
N GLY A 100 -4.36 1.18 -5.53
CA GLY A 100 -3.18 1.63 -4.78
C GLY A 100 -2.12 2.22 -5.71
N GLY A 101 -1.84 1.56 -6.83
CA GLY A 101 -0.94 2.03 -7.88
C GLY A 101 -1.44 3.33 -8.51
N MET A 102 -2.74 3.45 -8.77
CA MET A 102 -3.36 4.69 -9.24
C MET A 102 -3.13 5.84 -8.25
N GLY A 103 -3.40 5.61 -6.96
CA GLY A 103 -3.15 6.59 -5.91
C GLY A 103 -1.67 7.01 -5.83
N PHE A 104 -0.75 6.08 -6.03
CA PHE A 104 0.69 6.38 -6.08
C PHE A 104 1.03 7.29 -7.27
N CYS A 105 0.51 7.03 -8.47
CA CYS A 105 0.69 7.89 -9.64
C CYS A 105 0.14 9.30 -9.41
N LEU A 106 -1.03 9.43 -8.77
CA LEU A 106 -1.61 10.73 -8.43
C LEU A 106 -0.74 11.53 -7.47
N ILE A 107 -0.10 10.87 -6.51
CA ILE A 107 0.84 11.53 -5.58
C ILE A 107 2.08 12.00 -6.32
N LEU A 108 2.68 11.18 -7.20
CA LEU A 108 3.84 11.60 -8.01
C LEU A 108 3.49 12.79 -8.92
N ARG A 109 2.32 12.76 -9.54
CA ARG A 109 1.80 13.88 -10.34
C ARG A 109 1.67 15.14 -9.50
N GLY A 110 1.08 15.04 -8.31
CA GLY A 110 0.96 16.17 -7.37
C GLY A 110 2.31 16.75 -6.97
N MET A 111 3.32 15.91 -6.73
CA MET A 111 4.69 16.36 -6.46
C MET A 111 5.27 17.12 -7.65
N LEU A 112 5.10 16.62 -8.88
CA LEU A 112 5.60 17.25 -10.09
C LEU A 112 4.94 18.61 -10.34
N GLU A 113 3.62 18.70 -10.26
CA GLU A 113 2.89 19.96 -10.43
C GLU A 113 3.27 21.00 -9.38
N SER A 114 3.47 20.56 -8.13
CA SER A 114 3.95 21.42 -7.05
C SER A 114 5.36 21.97 -7.32
N LEU A 115 6.28 21.15 -7.85
CA LEU A 115 7.63 21.60 -8.25
C LEU A 115 7.57 22.65 -9.37
N ARG A 116 6.62 22.54 -10.29
CA ARG A 116 6.39 23.49 -11.39
C ARG A 116 5.70 24.77 -10.96
N GLY A 117 5.26 24.85 -9.71
CA GLY A 117 4.49 25.98 -9.20
C GLY A 117 3.07 26.05 -9.73
N ASN A 118 2.55 24.95 -10.26
CA ASN A 118 1.17 24.86 -10.73
C ASN A 118 0.23 24.58 -9.55
N ASP A 119 -0.95 25.20 -9.58
CA ASP A 119 -2.01 24.83 -8.65
C ASP A 119 -2.47 23.40 -8.96
N ILE A 120 -2.53 22.57 -7.92
CA ILE A 120 -3.11 21.23 -8.05
C ILE A 120 -4.63 21.40 -8.16
N VAL A 121 -5.13 21.58 -9.37
CA VAL A 121 -6.55 21.52 -9.65
C VAL A 121 -6.94 20.05 -9.49
N CYS A 122 -7.74 19.74 -8.47
CA CYS A 122 -8.48 18.48 -8.44
C CYS A 122 -9.53 18.58 -9.57
N GLU A 123 -9.10 18.39 -10.81
CA GLU A 123 -10.04 18.04 -11.85
C GLU A 123 -10.69 16.75 -11.37
N ASP A 124 -11.98 16.79 -11.17
CA ASP A 124 -12.82 15.60 -11.17
C ASP A 124 -12.60 14.99 -12.56
N THR A 125 -11.42 14.36 -12.72
CA THR A 125 -11.14 13.61 -13.94
C THR A 125 -12.26 12.60 -13.93
N GLY A 126 -13.29 12.83 -14.77
CA GLY A 126 -14.28 11.86 -15.11
C GLY A 126 -13.59 10.66 -15.77
N ALA A 127 -12.54 10.16 -15.11
CA ALA A 127 -12.07 8.82 -15.31
C ALA A 127 -13.36 8.03 -15.24
N THR A 128 -13.80 7.56 -16.39
CA THR A 128 -14.81 6.53 -16.50
C THR A 128 -14.34 5.48 -15.50
N ASN A 129 -14.82 5.62 -14.24
CA ASN A 129 -14.79 4.54 -13.30
C ASN A 129 -15.55 3.44 -14.03
N LYS A 130 -14.82 2.57 -14.71
CA LYS A 130 -15.33 1.24 -14.93
C LYS A 130 -15.50 0.76 -13.50
N GLU A 131 -16.73 0.86 -13.01
CA GLU A 131 -17.08 0.27 -11.73
C GLU A 131 -16.59 -1.16 -11.84
N ALA A 132 -15.68 -1.53 -10.94
CA ALA A 132 -15.20 -2.90 -10.88
C ALA A 132 -16.44 -3.76 -10.79
N ASP A 133 -16.59 -4.70 -11.71
CA ASP A 133 -17.73 -5.62 -11.70
C ASP A 133 -17.53 -6.62 -10.55
N PHE A 134 -17.92 -6.19 -9.36
CA PHE A 134 -17.86 -7.02 -8.15
C PHE A 134 -18.83 -8.20 -8.20
N GLY A 135 -19.81 -8.19 -9.12
CA GLY A 135 -20.71 -9.32 -9.35
C GLY A 135 -20.05 -10.56 -9.94
N ILE A 136 -18.79 -10.43 -10.40
CA ILE A 136 -18.00 -11.55 -10.93
C ILE A 136 -17.35 -12.37 -9.80
N PHE A 137 -17.22 -11.81 -8.59
CA PHE A 137 -16.66 -12.50 -7.43
C PHE A 137 -17.79 -13.13 -6.62
N ASP A 138 -17.64 -14.41 -6.29
CA ASP A 138 -18.55 -15.08 -5.37
C ASP A 138 -18.07 -14.81 -3.92
N SER A 139 -19.00 -14.61 -3.00
CA SER A 139 -18.66 -14.49 -1.57
C SER A 139 -18.00 -15.77 -1.03
N GLU A 140 -18.18 -16.90 -1.70
CA GLU A 140 -17.51 -18.17 -1.41
C GLU A 140 -16.00 -18.16 -1.75
N ASP A 141 -15.55 -17.27 -2.63
CA ASP A 141 -14.12 -17.10 -2.95
C ASP A 141 -13.33 -16.44 -1.79
N ILE A 142 -14.01 -15.84 -0.81
CA ILE A 142 -13.41 -15.22 0.37
C ILE A 142 -13.05 -16.29 1.40
N THR A 143 -11.79 -16.74 1.40
CA THR A 143 -11.27 -17.75 2.32
C THR A 143 -11.27 -17.28 3.77
N PHE A 144 -10.76 -16.07 4.02
CA PHE A 144 -10.71 -15.42 5.33
C PHE A 144 -11.69 -14.26 5.37
N ALA A 145 -12.70 -14.36 6.23
CA ALA A 145 -13.87 -13.49 6.20
C ALA A 145 -13.65 -12.11 6.82
N PHE A 146 -12.69 -11.96 7.74
CA PHE A 146 -12.54 -10.73 8.51
C PHE A 146 -11.26 -9.99 8.12
N ASP A 147 -11.41 -8.78 7.56
CA ASP A 147 -10.36 -7.77 7.51
C ASP A 147 -10.14 -7.23 8.92
N THR A 148 -8.94 -7.47 9.45
CA THR A 148 -8.59 -7.15 10.83
C THR A 148 -7.40 -6.23 10.85
N VAL A 149 -7.62 -4.98 11.27
CA VAL A 149 -6.59 -3.94 11.40
C VAL A 149 -6.47 -3.52 12.85
N PHE A 150 -5.25 -3.54 13.40
CA PHE A 150 -5.04 -3.10 14.78
C PHE A 150 -3.67 -2.45 14.98
N ILE A 151 -3.55 -1.68 16.08
CA ILE A 151 -2.33 -1.00 16.50
C ILE A 151 -2.03 -1.45 17.92
N VAL A 152 -0.78 -1.82 18.16
CA VAL A 152 -0.27 -2.21 19.48
C VAL A 152 0.90 -1.30 19.83
N ARG A 153 0.86 -0.66 21.01
CA ARG A 153 2.01 0.01 21.60
C ARG A 153 2.97 -1.05 22.11
N LYS A 154 4.15 -1.10 21.51
CA LYS A 154 5.15 -2.13 21.76
C LYS A 154 5.75 -1.97 23.16
N ARG A 155 5.97 -3.07 23.86
CA ARG A 155 6.77 -3.07 25.10
C ARG A 155 8.25 -2.88 24.76
N GLU A 156 8.99 -2.23 25.65
CA GLU A 156 10.42 -1.94 25.46
C GLU A 156 11.30 -3.20 25.35
N ASP A 157 10.87 -4.32 25.96
CA ASP A 157 11.60 -5.60 25.95
C ASP A 157 11.41 -6.40 24.65
N ILE A 158 10.56 -5.98 23.74
CA ILE A 158 10.31 -6.65 22.46
C ILE A 158 11.36 -6.27 21.43
N THR A 159 12.20 -7.22 21.08
CA THR A 159 13.29 -7.05 20.11
C THR A 159 12.96 -7.54 18.71
N SER A 160 11.98 -8.43 18.55
CA SER A 160 11.53 -8.94 17.25
C SER A 160 10.03 -9.25 17.25
N LEU A 161 9.39 -9.00 16.11
CA LEU A 161 8.02 -9.40 15.82
C LEU A 161 7.94 -10.66 14.92
N ASP A 162 9.05 -11.32 14.65
CA ASP A 162 9.07 -12.49 13.76
C ASP A 162 8.18 -13.64 14.24
N PRO A 163 8.13 -13.99 15.55
CA PRO A 163 7.20 -15.02 16.02
C PRO A 163 5.73 -14.61 15.83
N LEU A 164 5.42 -13.32 15.97
CA LEU A 164 4.07 -12.80 15.70
C LEU A 164 3.74 -12.88 14.22
N ARG A 165 4.69 -12.57 13.33
CA ARG A 165 4.53 -12.69 11.87
C ARG A 165 4.22 -14.14 11.48
N GLU A 166 4.97 -15.08 12.03
CA GLU A 166 4.77 -16.51 11.77
C GLU A 166 3.39 -16.97 12.23
N TYR A 167 3.00 -16.62 13.46
CA TYR A 167 1.68 -16.97 13.99
C TYR A 167 0.54 -16.38 13.15
N LEU A 168 0.55 -15.07 12.91
CA LEU A 168 -0.50 -14.41 12.14
C LEU A 168 -0.57 -14.93 10.70
N GLY A 169 0.58 -15.25 10.10
CA GLY A 169 0.64 -15.87 8.78
C GLY A 169 0.10 -17.29 8.73
N SER A 170 0.05 -18.00 9.88
CA SER A 170 -0.53 -19.33 9.98
C SER A 170 -2.06 -19.33 10.12
N ILE A 171 -2.65 -18.24 10.61
CA ILE A 171 -4.08 -18.12 10.87
C ILE A 171 -4.82 -17.22 9.85
N GLY A 172 -4.10 -16.67 8.87
CA GLY A 172 -4.68 -15.73 7.90
C GLY A 172 -3.81 -15.51 6.68
N ASP A 173 -4.27 -14.62 5.82
CA ASP A 173 -3.54 -14.12 4.66
C ASP A 173 -3.47 -12.59 4.64
N SER A 174 -2.92 -12.02 3.55
CA SER A 174 -2.80 -10.57 3.35
C SER A 174 -2.08 -9.83 4.48
N LEU A 175 -1.24 -10.55 5.23
CA LEU A 175 -0.55 -10.03 6.41
C LEU A 175 0.45 -8.92 6.05
N VAL A 176 0.25 -7.76 6.67
CA VAL A 176 1.17 -6.62 6.64
C VAL A 176 1.43 -6.15 8.06
N ILE A 177 2.69 -6.10 8.47
CA ILE A 177 3.11 -5.54 9.77
C ILE A 177 4.06 -4.38 9.53
N GLY A 178 3.61 -3.16 9.83
CA GLY A 178 4.44 -1.97 9.89
C GLY A 178 4.81 -1.65 11.32
N GLU A 179 6.09 -1.55 11.63
CA GLU A 179 6.58 -1.26 13.00
C GLU A 179 7.46 -0.02 13.05
N ASP A 180 7.49 0.62 14.22
CA ASP A 180 8.47 1.62 14.61
C ASP A 180 9.02 1.32 16.02
N ASP A 181 9.69 2.29 16.62
CA ASP A 181 10.31 2.12 17.91
C ASP A 181 9.26 1.97 19.03
N GLU A 182 8.08 2.58 18.87
CA GLU A 182 7.04 2.67 19.90
C GLU A 182 5.85 1.74 19.66
N ALA A 183 5.52 1.44 18.38
CA ALA A 183 4.30 0.73 18.04
C ALA A 183 4.44 -0.13 16.79
N PHE A 184 3.51 -1.06 16.63
CA PHE A 184 3.31 -1.75 15.36
C PHE A 184 1.84 -1.77 14.97
N LYS A 185 1.60 -1.67 13.66
CA LYS A 185 0.29 -1.78 13.03
C LYS A 185 0.22 -3.06 12.24
N VAL A 186 -0.83 -3.83 12.46
CA VAL A 186 -1.12 -5.07 11.73
C VAL A 186 -2.34 -4.89 10.85
N HIS A 187 -2.29 -5.46 9.67
CA HIS A 187 -3.42 -5.78 8.82
C HIS A 187 -3.34 -7.25 8.47
N VAL A 188 -4.39 -8.00 8.70
CA VAL A 188 -4.48 -9.43 8.39
C VAL A 188 -5.92 -9.82 8.08
N HIS A 189 -6.12 -10.66 7.06
CA HIS A 189 -7.39 -11.32 6.83
C HIS A 189 -7.41 -12.67 7.55
N THR A 190 -8.37 -12.89 8.43
CA THR A 190 -8.46 -14.12 9.24
C THR A 190 -9.91 -14.50 9.53
N ASN A 191 -10.16 -15.75 9.90
CA ASN A 191 -11.46 -16.20 10.40
C ASN A 191 -11.55 -16.15 11.93
N ILE A 192 -10.44 -15.87 12.63
CA ILE A 192 -10.35 -15.84 14.08
C ILE A 192 -9.69 -14.54 14.57
N PRO A 193 -10.31 -13.36 14.31
CA PRO A 193 -9.73 -12.06 14.65
C PRO A 193 -9.41 -11.91 16.14
N GLY A 194 -10.20 -12.54 17.02
CA GLY A 194 -9.95 -12.53 18.46
C GLY A 194 -8.59 -13.14 18.83
N ASP A 195 -8.20 -14.23 18.18
CA ASP A 195 -6.91 -14.88 18.43
C ASP A 195 -5.75 -14.04 17.91
N ALA A 196 -5.93 -13.37 16.77
CA ALA A 196 -4.95 -12.41 16.25
C ALA A 196 -4.69 -11.27 17.24
N LEU A 197 -5.74 -10.71 17.85
CA LEU A 197 -5.63 -9.65 18.87
C LEU A 197 -4.99 -10.19 20.15
N ASN A 198 -5.43 -11.35 20.64
CA ASN A 198 -4.91 -11.97 21.87
C ASN A 198 -3.40 -12.28 21.76
N GLU A 199 -2.97 -12.82 20.64
CA GLU A 199 -1.53 -13.09 20.41
C GLU A 199 -0.74 -11.79 20.40
N SER A 200 -1.25 -10.76 19.70
CA SER A 200 -0.58 -9.46 19.55
C SER A 200 -0.41 -8.73 20.88
N GLN A 201 -1.32 -8.91 21.85
CA GLN A 201 -1.22 -8.31 23.19
C GLN A 201 -0.06 -8.86 24.04
N LYS A 202 0.52 -10.00 23.65
CA LYS A 202 1.75 -10.50 24.28
C LYS A 202 2.96 -9.58 24.00
N TYR A 203 2.87 -8.77 22.98
CA TYR A 203 3.93 -7.85 22.52
C TYR A 203 3.73 -6.41 22.99
N GLY A 204 2.58 -6.09 23.57
CA GLY A 204 2.30 -4.73 24.03
C GLY A 204 0.84 -4.47 24.36
N THR A 205 0.49 -3.19 24.40
CA THR A 205 -0.88 -2.73 24.73
C THR A 205 -1.63 -2.45 23.45
N LEU A 206 -2.80 -3.06 23.28
CA LEU A 206 -3.70 -2.79 22.16
C LEU A 206 -4.27 -1.39 22.27
N GLU A 207 -4.05 -0.55 21.24
CA GLU A 207 -4.50 0.84 21.20
C GLU A 207 -5.75 1.03 20.35
N LEU A 208 -5.84 0.25 19.25
CA LEU A 208 -6.94 0.31 18.30
C LEU A 208 -7.16 -1.05 17.69
N ALA A 209 -8.41 -1.42 17.47
CA ALA A 209 -8.78 -2.56 16.65
C ALA A 209 -10.00 -2.21 15.79
N LYS A 210 -9.93 -2.60 14.51
CA LYS A 210 -11.04 -2.51 13.54
C LYS A 210 -11.17 -3.88 12.89
N ILE A 211 -12.37 -4.43 12.91
CA ILE A 211 -12.70 -5.72 12.30
C ILE A 211 -13.90 -5.52 11.40
N GLU A 212 -13.75 -5.87 10.13
CA GLU A 212 -14.81 -5.76 9.13
C GLU A 212 -15.06 -7.13 8.49
N ASN A 213 -16.33 -7.49 8.31
CA ASN A 213 -16.70 -8.73 7.61
C ASN A 213 -16.76 -8.46 6.10
N MET A 214 -15.76 -8.94 5.37
CA MET A 214 -15.66 -8.74 3.92
C MET A 214 -16.79 -9.42 3.13
N ARG A 215 -17.36 -10.53 3.63
CA ARG A 215 -18.51 -11.18 3.00
C ARG A 215 -19.74 -10.27 3.09
N THR A 216 -20.00 -9.67 4.26
CA THR A 216 -21.12 -8.74 4.42
C THR A 216 -20.93 -7.49 3.55
N GLN A 217 -19.70 -6.95 3.47
CA GLN A 217 -19.40 -5.82 2.59
C GLN A 217 -19.65 -6.17 1.12
N HIS A 218 -19.23 -7.34 0.68
CA HIS A 218 -19.48 -7.83 -0.68
C HIS A 218 -20.97 -7.92 -0.98
N ASP A 219 -21.76 -8.54 -0.08
CA ASP A 219 -23.21 -8.69 -0.23
C ASP A 219 -23.92 -7.32 -0.25
N ASP A 220 -23.49 -6.36 0.56
CA ASP A 220 -24.03 -5.00 0.58
C ASP A 220 -23.71 -4.23 -0.71
N ILE A 221 -22.52 -4.42 -1.29
CA ILE A 221 -22.15 -3.83 -2.59
C ILE A 221 -23.05 -4.41 -3.70
N LEU A 222 -23.24 -5.74 -3.73
CA LEU A 222 -24.12 -6.39 -4.72
C LEU A 222 -25.58 -5.95 -4.58
N ALA A 223 -26.03 -5.65 -3.35
CA ALA A 223 -27.37 -5.13 -3.08
C ALA A 223 -27.52 -3.63 -3.38
N GLY A 224 -26.48 -2.94 -3.88
CA GLY A 224 -26.51 -1.51 -4.16
C GLY A 224 -26.60 -0.62 -2.90
N LYS A 225 -26.28 -1.17 -1.73
CA LYS A 225 -26.21 -0.40 -0.50
C LYS A 225 -24.86 0.31 -0.39
N LYS A 226 -24.89 1.63 -0.16
CA LYS A 226 -23.64 2.37 0.13
C LYS A 226 -23.02 1.82 1.40
N ALA A 227 -21.71 1.51 1.37
CA ALA A 227 -20.95 1.14 2.54
C ALA A 227 -21.17 2.18 3.65
N GLN A 228 -21.71 1.78 4.79
CA GLN A 228 -21.79 2.64 5.97
C GLN A 228 -20.37 2.70 6.56
N THR A 229 -19.67 3.79 6.30
CA THR A 229 -18.45 4.14 7.02
C THR A 229 -18.85 4.58 8.44
N THR A 230 -18.58 3.73 9.41
CA THR A 230 -18.61 4.07 10.85
C THR A 230 -17.23 4.57 11.27
#